data_559daae728d1b84de2640da7e222f8ef
#
_entry.id   559daae728d1b84de2640da7e222f8ef
#
_cell.length_a   1.000
_cell.length_b   1.000
_cell.length_c   1.000
_cell.angle_alpha   90.00
_cell.angle_beta   90.00
_cell.angle_gamma   90.00
#
_symmetry.space_group_name_H-M   'P 1'
#
loop_
_entity.id
_entity.type
_entity.pdbx_description
1 polymer ?
#
loop_
_entity_poly.entity_id
_entity_poly.type
_entity_poly.pdbx_seq_one_letter_code
_entity_poly.pdbx_strand_id
1 'polypeptide(L)'
;DHHFVAQGGGEFPVCEEGKVLGLLTVREVQALPTALWPWRLVREIMRPTSRDFCIPPDWSIMQAMDRMAQSGWDCLVVMENEQIVGLITRSAISQFLELHRA
;
A
#
# COMPACT_ATOMS: atom_id res chain seq x y z
N ASP A 1 7.39 13.34 -10.31
CA ASP A 1 6.48 13.97 -9.55
C ASP A 1 5.83 13.12 -8.49
N HIS A 2 5.94 13.53 -7.29
CA HIS A 2 5.63 12.62 -6.21
C HIS A 2 4.47 13.15 -5.42
N HIS A 3 3.32 12.67 -5.74
CA HIS A 3 2.20 12.97 -4.92
C HIS A 3 2.05 11.90 -3.89
N PHE A 4 2.62 12.18 -2.77
CA PHE A 4 2.34 11.36 -1.63
C PHE A 4 1.05 11.85 -1.05
N VAL A 5 -0.01 11.33 -1.54
CA VAL A 5 -1.24 11.56 -0.85
C VAL A 5 -1.33 10.47 0.16
N ALA A 6 -0.79 10.74 1.31
CA ALA A 6 -0.94 9.84 2.42
C ALA A 6 -2.37 9.92 2.85
N GLN A 7 -3.20 9.13 2.23
CA GLN A 7 -4.55 9.05 2.69
C GLN A 7 -4.61 8.01 3.76
N GLY A 8 -4.59 8.50 4.95
CA GLY A 8 -5.04 7.71 6.04
C GLY A 8 -4.06 6.74 6.62
N GLY A 9 -2.81 6.78 6.35
CA GLY A 9 -2.05 5.80 7.03
C GLY A 9 -0.59 5.69 6.76
N GLY A 10 -0.11 6.40 5.78
CA GLY A 10 1.31 6.33 5.51
C GLY A 10 1.75 5.04 4.83
N GLU A 11 0.95 4.58 3.88
CA GLU A 11 1.35 3.51 2.98
C GLU A 11 1.69 4.12 1.63
N PHE A 12 2.87 3.82 1.12
CA PHE A 12 3.34 4.39 -0.13
C PHE A 12 3.81 3.31 -1.08
N PRO A 13 3.15 3.15 -2.22
CA PRO A 13 3.69 2.24 -3.24
C PRO A 13 4.97 2.83 -3.79
N VAL A 14 5.97 2.00 -3.95
CA VAL A 14 7.25 2.39 -4.52
C VAL A 14 7.25 1.93 -5.97
N CYS A 15 7.37 2.88 -6.90
CA CYS A 15 7.25 2.59 -8.32
C CYS A 15 8.46 3.08 -9.07
N GLU A 16 8.75 2.40 -10.16
CA GLU A 16 9.77 2.83 -11.10
C GLU A 16 9.22 2.62 -12.50
N GLU A 17 9.12 3.71 -13.27
CA GLU A 17 8.59 3.64 -14.64
C GLU A 17 7.21 2.98 -14.68
N GLY A 18 6.38 3.28 -13.70
CA GLY A 18 5.03 2.74 -13.64
C GLY A 18 4.89 1.36 -13.03
N LYS A 19 6.00 0.67 -12.84
CA LYS A 19 5.96 -0.66 -12.24
C LYS A 19 6.13 -0.57 -10.74
N VAL A 20 5.35 -1.39 -10.04
CA VAL A 20 5.40 -1.42 -8.58
C VAL A 20 6.58 -2.28 -8.15
N LEU A 21 7.49 -1.68 -7.39
CA LEU A 21 8.63 -2.40 -6.84
C LEU A 21 8.32 -2.94 -5.45
N GLY A 22 7.48 -2.25 -4.70
CA GLY A 22 7.17 -2.66 -3.35
C GLY A 22 6.27 -1.66 -2.65
N LEU A 23 6.16 -1.81 -1.36
CA LEU A 23 5.31 -0.97 -0.52
C LEU A 23 6.12 -0.50 0.68
N LEU A 24 6.09 0.80 0.93
CA LEU A 24 6.74 1.39 2.09
C LEU A 24 5.66 1.83 3.06
N THR A 25 5.74 1.36 4.30
CA THR A 25 4.79 1.76 5.32
C THR A 25 5.52 2.44 6.45
N VAL A 26 4.73 3.06 7.34
CA VAL A 26 5.31 3.71 8.52
C VAL A 26 6.13 2.73 9.33
N ARG A 27 5.76 1.45 9.34
CA ARG A 27 6.48 0.44 10.11
C ARG A 27 7.95 0.34 9.70
N GLU A 28 8.20 0.29 8.39
CA GLU A 28 9.59 0.18 7.91
C GLU A 28 10.38 1.42 8.25
N VAL A 29 9.75 2.59 8.12
CA VAL A 29 10.45 3.83 8.41
C VAL A 29 10.75 3.94 9.91
N GLN A 30 9.77 3.59 10.75
CA GLN A 30 9.97 3.66 12.20
C GLN A 30 11.00 2.65 12.69
N ALA A 31 11.13 1.53 11.99
CA ALA A 31 12.10 0.53 12.39
C ALA A 31 13.54 0.96 12.07
N LEU A 32 13.71 2.00 11.24
CA LEU A 32 15.02 2.45 10.83
C LEU A 32 15.46 3.61 11.72
N PRO A 33 16.60 3.51 12.44
CA PRO A 33 17.08 4.63 13.25
C PRO A 33 17.26 5.88 12.38
N THR A 34 16.87 7.03 12.93
CA THR A 34 16.91 8.27 12.15
C THR A 34 18.34 8.61 11.73
N ALA A 35 19.33 8.18 12.49
CA ALA A 35 20.72 8.43 12.14
C ALA A 35 21.10 7.79 10.80
N LEU A 36 20.39 6.74 10.40
CA LEU A 36 20.68 6.04 9.17
C LEU A 36 19.86 6.54 7.97
N TRP A 37 18.87 7.39 8.21
CA TRP A 37 17.99 7.86 7.13
C TRP A 37 18.75 8.44 5.95
N PRO A 38 19.79 9.28 6.12
CA PRO A 38 20.48 9.83 4.97
C PRO A 38 21.23 8.81 4.14
N TRP A 39 21.47 7.63 4.70
CA TRP A 39 22.33 6.62 4.06
C TRP A 39 21.56 5.44 3.49
N ARG A 40 20.26 5.34 3.75
CA ARG A 40 19.49 4.19 3.30
C ARG A 40 18.52 4.61 2.22
N LEU A 41 18.37 3.75 1.23
CA LEU A 41 17.47 4.00 0.11
C LEU A 41 16.12 3.34 0.38
N VAL A 42 15.07 3.92 -0.20
CA VAL A 42 13.73 3.39 -0.05
C VAL A 42 13.68 1.92 -0.47
N ARG A 43 14.36 1.57 -1.56
CA ARG A 43 14.34 0.19 -2.05
C ARG A 43 14.95 -0.79 -1.06
N GLU A 44 15.77 -0.32 -0.15
CA GLU A 44 16.42 -1.19 0.82
C GLU A 44 15.51 -1.53 1.98
N ILE A 45 14.54 -0.65 2.28
CA ILE A 45 13.70 -0.85 3.46
C ILE A 45 12.25 -1.18 3.10
N MET A 46 11.84 -0.98 1.85
CA MET A 46 10.47 -1.29 1.45
C MET A 46 10.19 -2.79 1.50
N ARG A 47 8.91 -3.14 1.54
CA ARG A 47 8.48 -4.51 1.37
C ARG A 47 8.40 -4.79 -0.12
N PRO A 48 9.09 -5.81 -0.63
CA PRO A 48 9.04 -6.09 -2.07
C PRO A 48 7.65 -6.55 -2.50
N THR A 49 7.36 -6.39 -3.77
CA THR A 49 6.08 -6.78 -4.35
C THR A 49 5.75 -8.23 -4.00
N SER A 50 4.52 -8.46 -3.57
CA SER A 50 4.09 -9.75 -3.08
C SER A 50 2.61 -9.92 -3.33
N ARG A 51 2.17 -11.18 -3.45
CA ARG A 51 0.75 -11.50 -3.54
C ARG A 51 -0.03 -11.06 -2.32
N ASP A 52 0.65 -10.87 -1.21
CA ASP A 52 -0.03 -10.51 0.03
C ASP A 52 -0.68 -9.15 -0.06
N PHE A 53 -0.15 -8.25 -0.88
CA PHE A 53 -0.73 -6.91 -0.98
C PHE A 53 -0.96 -6.44 -2.41
N CYS A 54 -0.68 -7.24 -3.42
CA CYS A 54 -0.93 -6.89 -4.82
C CYS A 54 -2.10 -7.70 -5.33
N ILE A 55 -3.15 -7.01 -5.80
CA ILE A 55 -4.37 -7.67 -6.27
C ILE A 55 -4.77 -7.11 -7.63
N PRO A 56 -5.53 -7.90 -8.41
CA PRO A 56 -6.03 -7.39 -9.69
C PRO A 56 -7.27 -6.53 -9.49
N PRO A 57 -7.62 -5.71 -10.49
CA PRO A 57 -8.76 -4.79 -10.34
C PRO A 57 -10.13 -5.45 -10.40
N ASP A 58 -10.21 -6.71 -10.81
CA ASP A 58 -11.50 -7.38 -10.92
C ASP A 58 -11.89 -8.17 -9.68
N TRP A 59 -11.15 -8.04 -8.60
CA TRP A 59 -11.57 -8.60 -7.32
C TRP A 59 -12.73 -7.80 -6.76
N SER A 60 -13.61 -8.49 -6.05
CA SER A 60 -14.66 -7.81 -5.31
C SER A 60 -14.07 -7.15 -4.07
N ILE A 61 -14.82 -6.20 -3.51
CA ILE A 61 -14.41 -5.57 -2.25
C ILE A 61 -14.29 -6.62 -1.14
N MET A 62 -15.17 -7.60 -1.14
CA MET A 62 -15.10 -8.65 -0.11
C MET A 62 -13.81 -9.45 -0.23
N GLN A 63 -13.40 -9.76 -1.45
CA GLN A 63 -12.13 -10.47 -1.65
C GLN A 63 -10.95 -9.64 -1.16
N ALA A 64 -11.00 -8.33 -1.41
CA ALA A 64 -9.93 -7.44 -0.95
C ALA A 64 -9.88 -7.41 0.57
N MET A 65 -11.04 -7.30 1.22
CA MET A 65 -11.09 -7.27 2.68
C MET A 65 -10.59 -8.58 3.28
N ASP A 66 -10.94 -9.71 2.65
CA ASP A 66 -10.44 -10.99 3.11
C ASP A 66 -8.92 -11.06 3.01
N ARG A 67 -8.36 -10.52 1.92
CA ARG A 67 -6.91 -10.52 1.76
C ARG A 67 -6.25 -9.66 2.84
N MET A 68 -6.84 -8.52 3.16
CA MET A 68 -6.32 -7.68 4.24
C MET A 68 -6.33 -8.41 5.57
N ALA A 69 -7.42 -9.13 5.84
CA ALA A 69 -7.54 -9.86 7.09
C ALA A 69 -6.51 -10.99 7.18
N GLN A 70 -6.29 -11.68 6.07
CA GLN A 70 -5.35 -12.80 6.05
C GLN A 70 -3.90 -12.37 6.12
N SER A 71 -3.58 -11.28 5.44
CA SER A 71 -2.19 -10.84 5.30
C SER A 71 -1.76 -9.86 6.40
N GLY A 72 -2.74 -9.24 7.06
CA GLY A 72 -2.44 -8.22 8.05
C GLY A 72 -2.09 -6.86 7.47
N TRP A 73 -2.20 -6.70 6.14
CA TRP A 73 -1.92 -5.43 5.49
C TRP A 73 -3.14 -4.53 5.56
N ASP A 74 -2.90 -3.23 5.78
CA ASP A 74 -3.96 -2.24 5.77
C ASP A 74 -4.09 -1.55 4.43
N CYS A 75 -3.32 -1.98 3.46
CA CYS A 75 -3.25 -1.37 2.14
C CYS A 75 -3.01 -2.46 1.11
N LEU A 76 -3.76 -2.42 0.03
CA LEU A 76 -3.56 -3.31 -1.11
C LEU A 76 -3.30 -2.48 -2.35
N VAL A 77 -2.34 -2.91 -3.14
CA VAL A 77 -1.99 -2.26 -4.40
C VAL A 77 -2.75 -2.97 -5.50
N VAL A 78 -3.53 -2.22 -6.27
CA VAL A 78 -4.29 -2.77 -7.38
C VAL A 78 -3.43 -2.65 -8.63
N MET A 79 -3.16 -3.79 -9.27
CA MET A 79 -2.23 -3.85 -10.38
C MET A 79 -2.87 -4.48 -11.59
N GLU A 80 -2.52 -3.96 -12.76
CA GLU A 80 -2.95 -4.52 -14.02
C GLU A 80 -1.76 -4.46 -14.98
N ASN A 81 -1.37 -5.61 -15.54
CA ASN A 81 -0.23 -5.70 -16.46
C ASN A 81 1.04 -5.10 -15.84
N GLU A 82 1.29 -5.46 -14.58
CA GLU A 82 2.47 -5.01 -13.83
C GLU A 82 2.49 -3.50 -13.55
N GLN A 83 1.40 -2.81 -13.87
CA GLN A 83 1.28 -1.38 -13.61
C GLN A 83 0.32 -1.15 -12.48
N ILE A 84 0.62 -0.14 -11.65
CA ILE A 84 -0.31 0.22 -10.60
C ILE A 84 -1.47 1.00 -11.20
N VAL A 85 -2.70 0.59 -10.85
CA VAL A 85 -3.89 1.31 -11.30
C VAL A 85 -4.68 1.86 -10.13
N GLY A 86 -4.35 1.48 -8.92
CA GLY A 86 -5.07 2.02 -7.77
C GLY A 86 -4.54 1.50 -6.47
N LEU A 87 -5.19 1.94 -5.41
CA LEU A 87 -4.80 1.59 -4.05
C LEU A 87 -6.07 1.46 -3.23
N ILE A 88 -6.14 0.41 -2.43
CA ILE A 88 -7.26 0.23 -1.50
C ILE A 88 -6.69 0.21 -0.10
N THR A 89 -7.22 1.05 0.77
CA THR A 89 -6.78 1.08 2.16
C THR A 89 -7.94 0.74 3.08
N ARG A 90 -7.61 0.18 4.23
CA ARG A 90 -8.63 -0.13 5.24
C ARG A 90 -9.33 1.16 5.69
N SER A 91 -8.60 2.24 5.84
CA SER A 91 -9.20 3.49 6.28
C SER A 91 -10.18 4.05 5.25
N ALA A 92 -9.88 3.90 3.95
CA ALA A 92 -10.80 4.35 2.92
C ALA A 92 -12.09 3.55 2.95
N ILE A 93 -11.98 2.23 3.16
CA ILE A 93 -13.16 1.38 3.27
C ILE A 93 -13.99 1.78 4.49
N SER A 94 -13.34 2.01 5.63
CA SER A 94 -14.02 2.41 6.85
C SER A 94 -14.74 3.73 6.67
N GLN A 95 -14.10 4.70 6.02
CA GLN A 95 -14.73 6.01 5.76
C GLN A 95 -15.96 5.84 4.88
N PHE A 96 -15.84 5.00 3.85
CA PHE A 96 -16.97 4.77 2.96
C PHE A 96 -18.17 4.19 3.74
N LEU A 97 -17.89 3.21 4.59
CA LEU A 97 -18.95 2.58 5.37
C LEU A 97 -19.60 3.58 6.33
N GLU A 98 -18.81 4.47 6.92
CA GLU A 98 -19.37 5.48 7.82
C GLU A 98 -20.26 6.46 7.07
N LEU A 99 -19.85 6.87 5.89
CA LEU A 99 -20.63 7.81 5.09
C LEU A 99 -21.95 7.21 4.63
N HIS A 100 -22.03 5.89 4.53
CA HIS A 100 -23.24 5.21 4.03
C HIS A 100 -24.02 4.52 5.12
N ARG A 101 -23.72 4.85 6.34
CA ARG A 101 -24.53 4.38 7.47
C ARG A 101 -25.84 5.13 7.49
N ALA A 102 -26.88 4.39 7.57
CA ALA A 102 -28.18 5.00 7.69
C ALA A 102 -28.48 5.34 9.13
#